data_311b9a97ba6853e1a7c197f6fe00139e
#
_entry.id   311b9a97ba6853e1a7c197f6fe00139e
#
_cell.length_a   1.000
_cell.length_b   1.000
_cell.length_c   1.000
_cell.angle_alpha   90.00
_cell.angle_beta   90.00
_cell.angle_gamma   90.00
#
_symmetry.space_group_name_H-M   'P 1'
#
loop_
_entity.id
_entity.type
_entity.pdbx_description
1 polymer ?
#
loop_
_entity_poly.entity_id
_entity_poly.type
_entity_poly.pdbx_seq_one_letter_code
_entity_poly.pdbx_strand_id
1 'polypeptide(L)'
;MNNSYHNLLITSIGHFLVHSMTMILPVVLVVLEKEFSISLIELGQLATVQIMFLGLGGIPAGILVDYFGEKKVLIIYFFGLLFSSLWLFFSQTFIMVAFGLAFLGLIAGLYHPAGLKIVSNSIDISKFMSYHGVSGSLGLAFGPIYGSLMTNLYGWRIAYLFLGLFAIFGLISLIKYNGDEKKILTNFNIRVKFSSAQILIIIIASLWGLAHHGLFNFLPYYFKDAVKTSINPILGSGILTGFVLILGVFGQLFGGVLGTKFKRKNIYILVIGLNIPFLLMMGFNSGLLLIIITGLLGAINFMFQPINNSLLADVTDNDRRGTVYGFSTGISFSIGSLSGIIGGYLGDIFSINYIFPIMTIFLIPAVILSIILNKML
;
A
#
# COMPACT_ATOMS: atom_id res chain seq x y z
N MET A 1 -19.57 -23.65 -14.40
CA MET A 1 -18.54 -23.37 -13.36
C MET A 1 -18.84 -22.06 -12.71
N ASN A 2 -18.87 -22.05 -11.41
CA ASN A 2 -19.42 -20.97 -10.58
C ASN A 2 -18.79 -19.61 -10.91
N ASN A 3 -19.59 -18.61 -11.24
CA ASN A 3 -19.16 -17.22 -11.49
C ASN A 3 -18.22 -16.70 -10.38
N SER A 4 -18.37 -17.19 -9.14
CA SER A 4 -17.53 -16.79 -8.00
C SER A 4 -16.05 -17.07 -8.15
N TYR A 5 -15.63 -18.20 -8.72
CA TYR A 5 -14.20 -18.49 -8.96
C TYR A 5 -13.62 -17.65 -10.10
N HIS A 6 -14.44 -17.37 -11.14
CA HIS A 6 -14.02 -16.47 -12.20
C HIS A 6 -13.87 -15.04 -11.67
N ASN A 7 -14.79 -14.58 -10.85
CA ASN A 7 -14.73 -13.29 -10.17
C ASN A 7 -13.49 -13.18 -9.27
N LEU A 8 -13.18 -14.27 -8.54
CA LEU A 8 -11.96 -14.34 -7.73
C LEU A 8 -10.70 -14.24 -8.60
N LEU A 9 -10.66 -14.92 -9.73
CA LEU A 9 -9.52 -14.84 -10.65
C LEU A 9 -9.26 -13.39 -11.11
N ILE A 10 -10.30 -12.70 -11.59
CA ILE A 10 -10.22 -11.30 -12.02
C ILE A 10 -9.68 -10.42 -10.89
N THR A 11 -10.29 -10.54 -9.72
CA THR A 11 -9.93 -9.70 -8.57
C THR A 11 -8.56 -10.07 -7.99
N SER A 12 -8.16 -11.35 -8.02
CA SER A 12 -6.83 -11.77 -7.58
C SER A 12 -5.73 -11.25 -8.51
N ILE A 13 -5.93 -11.29 -9.83
CA ILE A 13 -4.99 -10.69 -10.79
C ILE A 13 -4.85 -9.18 -10.51
N GLY A 14 -5.97 -8.48 -10.37
CA GLY A 14 -5.95 -7.05 -10.09
C GLY A 14 -5.29 -6.71 -8.76
N HIS A 15 -5.59 -7.44 -7.68
CA HIS A 15 -5.02 -7.19 -6.35
C HIS A 15 -3.53 -7.49 -6.28
N PHE A 16 -3.10 -8.55 -6.94
CA PHE A 16 -1.68 -8.86 -7.08
C PHE A 16 -0.94 -7.76 -7.84
N LEU A 17 -1.48 -7.32 -8.99
CA LEU A 17 -0.82 -6.33 -9.83
C LEU A 17 -0.74 -4.93 -9.19
N VAL A 18 -1.81 -4.46 -8.51
CA VAL A 18 -1.77 -3.15 -7.87
C VAL A 18 -0.64 -3.05 -6.84
N HIS A 19 -0.47 -4.10 -6.03
CA HIS A 19 0.56 -4.10 -5.02
C HIS A 19 1.95 -4.41 -5.57
N SER A 20 2.07 -5.35 -6.51
CA SER A 20 3.36 -5.66 -7.12
C SER A 20 3.93 -4.45 -7.87
N MET A 21 3.13 -3.76 -8.68
CA MET A 21 3.61 -2.61 -9.46
C MET A 21 3.98 -1.41 -8.58
N THR A 22 3.21 -1.15 -7.51
CA THR A 22 3.54 -0.07 -6.59
C THR A 22 4.79 -0.35 -5.76
N MET A 23 5.03 -1.63 -5.41
CA MET A 23 6.19 -2.04 -4.61
C MET A 23 7.49 -2.24 -5.42
N ILE A 24 7.48 -2.06 -6.73
CA ILE A 24 8.71 -1.95 -7.54
C ILE A 24 9.48 -0.66 -7.16
N LEU A 25 8.78 0.46 -6.96
CA LEU A 25 9.41 1.77 -6.76
C LEU A 25 10.46 1.79 -5.65
N PRO A 26 10.19 1.32 -4.41
CA PRO A 26 11.18 1.38 -3.33
C PRO A 26 12.54 0.78 -3.69
N VAL A 27 12.56 -0.28 -4.50
CA VAL A 27 13.81 -0.89 -5.00
C VAL A 27 14.43 -0.06 -6.11
N VAL A 28 13.61 0.46 -7.01
CA VAL A 28 14.06 1.26 -8.16
C VAL A 28 14.66 2.58 -7.72
N LEU A 29 14.22 3.17 -6.60
CA LEU A 29 14.82 4.39 -6.03
C LEU A 29 16.36 4.25 -5.86
N VAL A 30 16.83 3.04 -5.52
CA VAL A 30 18.27 2.74 -5.38
C VAL A 30 19.07 2.98 -6.68
N VAL A 31 18.41 2.80 -7.82
CA VAL A 31 19.04 2.96 -9.16
C VAL A 31 18.84 4.37 -9.70
N LEU A 32 17.65 4.95 -9.49
CA LEU A 32 17.30 6.29 -9.99
C LEU A 32 18.20 7.38 -9.42
N GLU A 33 18.67 7.23 -8.17
CA GLU A 33 19.64 8.11 -7.55
C GLU A 33 20.86 8.34 -8.46
N LYS A 34 21.44 7.25 -8.95
CA LYS A 34 22.63 7.30 -9.79
C LYS A 34 22.33 7.69 -11.24
N GLU A 35 21.21 7.18 -11.77
CA GLU A 35 20.85 7.41 -13.17
C GLU A 35 20.55 8.88 -13.45
N PHE A 36 19.83 9.54 -12.55
CA PHE A 36 19.44 10.95 -12.71
C PHE A 36 20.31 11.92 -11.89
N SER A 37 21.28 11.41 -11.12
CA SER A 37 22.12 12.21 -10.22
C SER A 37 21.29 13.08 -9.27
N ILE A 38 20.27 12.47 -8.65
CA ILE A 38 19.29 13.14 -7.79
C ILE A 38 19.53 12.84 -6.31
N SER A 39 19.06 13.74 -5.45
CA SER A 39 19.14 13.67 -3.99
C SER A 39 18.11 12.72 -3.40
N LEU A 40 18.23 12.39 -2.09
CA LEU A 40 17.24 11.59 -1.38
C LEU A 40 15.90 12.29 -1.27
N ILE A 41 15.86 13.63 -1.20
CA ILE A 41 14.59 14.38 -1.21
C ILE A 41 13.86 14.22 -2.55
N GLU A 42 14.57 14.24 -3.68
CA GLU A 42 13.98 14.02 -5.00
C GLU A 42 13.46 12.58 -5.15
N LEU A 43 14.20 11.59 -4.64
CA LEU A 43 13.72 10.21 -4.54
C LEU A 43 12.44 10.12 -3.69
N GLY A 44 12.43 10.83 -2.57
CA GLY A 44 11.27 10.95 -1.69
C GLY A 44 10.05 11.60 -2.37
N GLN A 45 10.28 12.58 -3.27
CA GLN A 45 9.23 13.18 -4.09
C GLN A 45 8.58 12.16 -5.02
N LEU A 46 9.36 11.28 -5.67
CA LEU A 46 8.82 10.21 -6.51
C LEU A 46 7.93 9.25 -5.71
N ALA A 47 8.38 8.84 -4.52
CA ALA A 47 7.60 7.99 -3.63
C ALA A 47 6.31 8.69 -3.14
N THR A 48 6.42 9.98 -2.78
CA THR A 48 5.29 10.80 -2.37
C THR A 48 4.24 10.90 -3.48
N VAL A 49 4.67 11.23 -4.69
CA VAL A 49 3.77 11.39 -5.85
C VAL A 49 3.00 10.10 -6.11
N GLN A 50 3.65 8.95 -6.15
CA GLN A 50 2.99 7.67 -6.41
C GLN A 50 1.90 7.37 -5.36
N ILE A 51 2.22 7.47 -4.06
CA ILE A 51 1.31 7.10 -2.98
C ILE A 51 0.21 8.16 -2.80
N MET A 52 0.53 9.45 -3.00
CA MET A 52 -0.45 10.53 -2.95
C MET A 52 -1.54 10.32 -4.00
N PHE A 53 -1.15 10.06 -5.25
CA PHE A 53 -2.11 9.83 -6.31
C PHE A 53 -2.87 8.51 -6.15
N LEU A 54 -2.28 7.48 -5.50
CA LEU A 54 -3.02 6.27 -5.11
C LEU A 54 -4.12 6.61 -4.11
N GLY A 55 -3.83 7.42 -3.09
CA GLY A 55 -4.84 7.91 -2.15
C GLY A 55 -5.93 8.75 -2.84
N LEU A 56 -5.52 9.73 -3.66
CA LEU A 56 -6.44 10.60 -4.40
C LEU A 56 -7.30 9.81 -5.39
N GLY A 57 -6.76 8.78 -6.05
CA GLY A 57 -7.52 7.90 -6.95
C GLY A 57 -8.55 7.05 -6.22
N GLY A 58 -8.26 6.64 -4.98
CA GLY A 58 -9.15 5.85 -4.14
C GLY A 58 -10.44 6.59 -3.72
N ILE A 59 -10.38 7.91 -3.53
CA ILE A 59 -11.52 8.72 -3.10
C ILE A 59 -12.67 8.66 -4.14
N PRO A 60 -12.46 8.98 -5.43
CA PRO A 60 -13.53 8.91 -6.43
C PRO A 60 -13.84 7.47 -6.88
N ALA A 61 -12.96 6.52 -6.62
CA ALA A 61 -13.07 5.16 -7.14
C ALA A 61 -14.40 4.47 -6.76
N GLY A 62 -14.83 4.59 -5.50
CA GLY A 62 -16.11 4.06 -5.04
C GLY A 62 -17.30 4.64 -5.83
N ILE A 63 -17.26 5.95 -6.07
CA ILE A 63 -18.26 6.69 -6.84
C ILE A 63 -18.29 6.22 -8.31
N LEU A 64 -17.09 6.09 -8.91
CA LEU A 64 -16.98 5.60 -10.29
C LEU A 64 -17.50 4.18 -10.44
N VAL A 65 -17.27 3.32 -9.43
CA VAL A 65 -17.80 1.96 -9.40
C VAL A 65 -19.32 1.94 -9.28
N ASP A 66 -19.90 2.83 -8.49
CA ASP A 66 -21.36 2.91 -8.33
C ASP A 66 -22.05 3.52 -9.55
N TYR A 67 -21.37 4.42 -10.25
CA TYR A 67 -21.90 5.09 -11.44
C TYR A 67 -21.70 4.30 -12.73
N PHE A 68 -20.48 3.79 -12.97
CA PHE A 68 -20.10 3.12 -14.22
C PHE A 68 -20.15 1.58 -14.14
N GLY A 69 -20.27 1.03 -12.93
CA GLY A 69 -20.13 -0.40 -12.65
C GLY A 69 -18.66 -0.84 -12.53
N GLU A 70 -18.44 -1.91 -11.78
CA GLU A 70 -17.12 -2.44 -11.48
C GLU A 70 -16.35 -2.90 -12.72
N LYS A 71 -17.04 -3.45 -13.75
CA LYS A 71 -16.41 -3.89 -15.00
C LYS A 71 -15.69 -2.77 -15.73
N LYS A 72 -16.37 -1.62 -15.92
CA LYS A 72 -15.78 -0.48 -16.63
C LYS A 72 -14.60 0.11 -15.86
N VAL A 73 -14.71 0.20 -14.54
CA VAL A 73 -13.63 0.69 -13.68
C VAL A 73 -12.41 -0.23 -13.75
N LEU A 74 -12.61 -1.56 -13.73
CA LEU A 74 -11.51 -2.52 -13.89
C LEU A 74 -10.89 -2.51 -15.30
N ILE A 75 -11.68 -2.24 -16.34
CA ILE A 75 -11.13 -2.02 -17.69
C ILE A 75 -10.20 -0.80 -17.69
N ILE A 76 -10.66 0.33 -17.13
CA ILE A 76 -9.84 1.54 -17.00
C ILE A 76 -8.58 1.25 -16.19
N TYR A 77 -8.71 0.50 -15.08
CA TYR A 77 -7.60 0.10 -14.24
C TYR A 77 -6.55 -0.73 -15.01
N PHE A 78 -6.93 -1.82 -15.67
CA PHE A 78 -5.96 -2.66 -16.37
C PHE A 78 -5.32 -1.95 -17.57
N PHE A 79 -6.10 -1.19 -18.37
CA PHE A 79 -5.53 -0.34 -19.42
C PHE A 79 -4.60 0.72 -18.86
N GLY A 80 -4.97 1.33 -17.76
CA GLY A 80 -4.14 2.33 -17.09
C GLY A 80 -2.83 1.75 -16.56
N LEU A 81 -2.82 0.53 -16.00
CA LEU A 81 -1.59 -0.16 -15.61
C LEU A 81 -0.68 -0.40 -16.82
N LEU A 82 -1.23 -0.92 -17.93
CA LEU A 82 -0.48 -1.13 -19.16
C LEU A 82 0.09 0.18 -19.70
N PHE A 83 -0.71 1.24 -19.75
CA PHE A 83 -0.26 2.55 -20.20
C PHE A 83 0.82 3.12 -19.29
N SER A 84 0.65 3.03 -17.95
CA SER A 84 1.65 3.47 -16.98
C SER A 84 2.98 2.77 -17.18
N SER A 85 2.95 1.44 -17.41
CA SER A 85 4.17 0.65 -17.62
C SER A 85 4.88 1.02 -18.92
N LEU A 86 4.13 1.25 -20.00
CA LEU A 86 4.69 1.76 -21.26
C LEU A 86 5.26 3.16 -21.11
N TRP A 87 4.56 4.04 -20.40
CA TRP A 87 5.08 5.38 -20.11
C TRP A 87 6.40 5.32 -19.35
N LEU A 88 6.47 4.54 -18.27
CA LEU A 88 7.68 4.37 -17.46
C LEU A 88 8.82 3.72 -18.28
N PHE A 89 8.50 2.78 -19.17
CA PHE A 89 9.50 2.18 -20.06
C PHE A 89 10.17 3.20 -20.98
N PHE A 90 9.42 4.17 -21.51
CA PHE A 90 9.97 5.22 -22.38
C PHE A 90 10.47 6.47 -21.63
N SER A 91 10.38 6.48 -20.28
CA SER A 91 10.79 7.62 -19.48
C SER A 91 12.33 7.80 -19.48
N GLN A 92 12.78 8.97 -19.91
CA GLN A 92 14.22 9.33 -19.99
C GLN A 92 14.61 10.46 -19.02
N THR A 93 13.64 11.11 -18.39
CA THR A 93 13.88 12.22 -17.45
C THR A 93 13.16 11.98 -16.14
N PHE A 94 13.66 12.59 -15.06
CA PHE A 94 13.05 12.58 -13.74
C PHE A 94 11.56 12.97 -13.80
N ILE A 95 11.24 14.04 -14.55
CA ILE A 95 9.86 14.53 -14.67
C ILE A 95 8.96 13.48 -15.35
N MET A 96 9.44 12.82 -16.41
CA MET A 96 8.67 11.74 -17.05
C MET A 96 8.41 10.58 -16.10
N VAL A 97 9.40 10.21 -15.29
CA VAL A 97 9.23 9.18 -14.25
C VAL A 97 8.18 9.62 -13.23
N ALA A 98 8.26 10.87 -12.74
CA ALA A 98 7.28 11.40 -11.78
C ALA A 98 5.86 11.36 -12.33
N PHE A 99 5.63 11.78 -13.57
CA PHE A 99 4.31 11.69 -14.20
C PHE A 99 3.83 10.25 -14.39
N GLY A 100 4.72 9.33 -14.79
CA GLY A 100 4.39 7.92 -14.92
C GLY A 100 3.97 7.28 -13.59
N LEU A 101 4.69 7.61 -12.51
CA LEU A 101 4.38 7.16 -11.14
C LEU A 101 3.10 7.79 -10.59
N ALA A 102 2.86 9.09 -10.86
CA ALA A 102 1.60 9.75 -10.51
C ALA A 102 0.42 9.06 -11.17
N PHE A 103 0.52 8.80 -12.47
CA PHE A 103 -0.53 8.13 -13.23
C PHE A 103 -0.72 6.68 -12.75
N LEU A 104 0.37 5.94 -12.52
CA LEU A 104 0.31 4.60 -11.94
C LEU A 104 -0.40 4.61 -10.58
N GLY A 105 -0.06 5.56 -9.71
CA GLY A 105 -0.73 5.73 -8.42
C GLY A 105 -2.22 5.97 -8.57
N LEU A 106 -2.61 6.95 -9.40
CA LEU A 106 -4.01 7.30 -9.66
C LEU A 106 -4.83 6.08 -10.12
N ILE A 107 -4.29 5.33 -11.08
CA ILE A 107 -4.93 4.12 -11.62
C ILE A 107 -4.98 3.01 -10.57
N ALA A 108 -3.92 2.82 -9.78
CA ALA A 108 -3.88 1.85 -8.70
C ALA A 108 -4.97 2.11 -7.64
N GLY A 109 -5.27 3.38 -7.35
CA GLY A 109 -6.36 3.78 -6.46
C GLY A 109 -7.75 3.32 -6.90
N LEU A 110 -7.98 3.15 -8.19
CA LEU A 110 -9.29 2.71 -8.72
C LEU A 110 -9.61 1.25 -8.39
N TYR A 111 -8.60 0.43 -8.11
CA TYR A 111 -8.76 -1.01 -8.00
C TYR A 111 -9.59 -1.45 -6.79
N HIS A 112 -9.24 -0.96 -5.59
CA HIS A 112 -9.77 -1.52 -4.34
C HIS A 112 -11.30 -1.51 -4.23
N PRO A 113 -12.02 -0.41 -4.51
CA PRO A 113 -13.48 -0.42 -4.47
C PRO A 113 -14.10 -1.37 -5.50
N ALA A 114 -13.54 -1.44 -6.71
CA ALA A 114 -14.06 -2.30 -7.76
C ALA A 114 -13.85 -3.79 -7.45
N GLY A 115 -12.63 -4.16 -7.01
CA GLY A 115 -12.29 -5.53 -6.65
C GLY A 115 -13.11 -6.02 -5.45
N LEU A 116 -13.21 -5.22 -4.40
CA LEU A 116 -13.97 -5.57 -3.19
C LEU A 116 -15.47 -5.74 -3.49
N LYS A 117 -16.05 -4.90 -4.37
CA LYS A 117 -17.45 -5.03 -4.78
C LYS A 117 -17.73 -6.34 -5.48
N ILE A 118 -16.85 -6.78 -6.39
CA ILE A 118 -16.99 -8.08 -7.07
C ILE A 118 -16.91 -9.22 -6.06
N VAL A 119 -15.93 -9.21 -5.16
CA VAL A 119 -15.73 -10.29 -4.18
C VAL A 119 -16.87 -10.34 -3.17
N SER A 120 -17.46 -9.21 -2.78
CA SER A 120 -18.59 -9.14 -1.85
C SER A 120 -19.88 -9.80 -2.40
N ASN A 121 -19.97 -10.01 -3.70
CA ASN A 121 -21.09 -10.70 -4.35
C ASN A 121 -20.87 -12.22 -4.49
N SER A 122 -19.82 -12.78 -3.87
CA SER A 122 -19.51 -14.23 -3.92
C SER A 122 -20.40 -15.05 -2.98
N ILE A 123 -20.55 -16.34 -3.27
CA ILE A 123 -21.41 -17.27 -2.51
C ILE A 123 -20.94 -17.39 -1.04
N ASP A 124 -19.62 -17.47 -0.82
CA ASP A 124 -18.99 -17.48 0.50
C ASP A 124 -18.07 -16.26 0.62
N ILE A 125 -18.65 -15.15 1.06
CA ILE A 125 -17.97 -13.85 1.13
C ILE A 125 -16.67 -13.95 1.95
N SER A 126 -16.72 -14.60 3.12
CA SER A 126 -15.55 -14.68 4.01
C SER A 126 -14.38 -15.42 3.36
N LYS A 127 -14.66 -16.57 2.75
CA LYS A 127 -13.65 -17.39 2.06
C LYS A 127 -13.04 -16.65 0.86
N PHE A 128 -13.87 -16.05 0.03
CA PHE A 128 -13.42 -15.34 -1.16
C PHE A 128 -12.68 -14.05 -0.83
N MET A 129 -13.08 -13.31 0.21
CA MET A 129 -12.33 -12.17 0.74
C MET A 129 -10.95 -12.57 1.27
N SER A 130 -10.85 -13.74 1.93
CA SER A 130 -9.55 -14.25 2.39
C SER A 130 -8.61 -14.56 1.22
N TYR A 131 -9.10 -15.25 0.18
CA TYR A 131 -8.29 -15.53 -1.02
C TYR A 131 -7.87 -14.26 -1.76
N HIS A 132 -8.79 -13.31 -1.86
CA HIS A 132 -8.50 -11.98 -2.40
C HIS A 132 -7.43 -11.25 -1.58
N GLY A 133 -7.52 -11.29 -0.25
CA GLY A 133 -6.51 -10.72 0.65
C GLY A 133 -5.11 -11.35 0.45
N VAL A 134 -5.07 -12.68 0.34
CA VAL A 134 -3.81 -13.41 0.06
C VAL A 134 -3.17 -12.94 -1.25
N SER A 135 -3.96 -12.73 -2.31
CA SER A 135 -3.41 -12.29 -3.61
C SER A 135 -2.76 -10.90 -3.51
N GLY A 136 -3.35 -9.97 -2.75
CA GLY A 136 -2.76 -8.65 -2.51
C GLY A 136 -1.48 -8.72 -1.67
N SER A 137 -1.49 -9.52 -0.61
CA SER A 137 -0.31 -9.72 0.24
C SER A 137 0.86 -10.37 -0.51
N LEU A 138 0.57 -11.33 -1.39
CA LEU A 138 1.56 -11.90 -2.29
C LEU A 138 2.12 -10.84 -3.24
N GLY A 139 1.27 -9.94 -3.77
CA GLY A 139 1.70 -8.81 -4.60
C GLY A 139 2.65 -7.88 -3.88
N LEU A 140 2.35 -7.53 -2.61
CA LEU A 140 3.23 -6.70 -1.78
C LEU A 140 4.64 -7.30 -1.63
N ALA A 141 4.72 -8.59 -1.32
CA ALA A 141 6.01 -9.28 -1.13
C ALA A 141 6.74 -9.54 -2.46
N PHE A 142 6.00 -9.87 -3.52
CA PHE A 142 6.54 -10.15 -4.84
C PHE A 142 7.16 -8.89 -5.47
N GLY A 143 6.54 -7.72 -5.32
CA GLY A 143 6.98 -6.48 -5.96
C GLY A 143 8.48 -6.17 -5.76
N PRO A 144 9.00 -6.10 -4.53
CA PRO A 144 10.43 -5.83 -4.30
C PRO A 144 11.35 -6.95 -4.79
N ILE A 145 10.96 -8.22 -4.63
CA ILE A 145 11.76 -9.37 -5.09
C ILE A 145 11.86 -9.34 -6.61
N TYR A 146 10.74 -9.26 -7.29
CA TYR A 146 10.66 -9.19 -8.74
C TYR A 146 11.34 -7.92 -9.26
N GLY A 147 11.01 -6.77 -8.67
CA GLY A 147 11.58 -5.47 -9.05
C GLY A 147 13.09 -5.45 -8.97
N SER A 148 13.68 -6.00 -7.89
CA SER A 148 15.12 -6.09 -7.73
C SER A 148 15.78 -7.05 -8.73
N LEU A 149 15.17 -8.21 -8.96
CA LEU A 149 15.66 -9.20 -9.91
C LEU A 149 15.69 -8.63 -11.34
N MET A 150 14.54 -8.09 -11.78
CA MET A 150 14.42 -7.55 -13.13
C MET A 150 15.28 -6.28 -13.33
N THR A 151 15.36 -5.43 -12.30
CA THR A 151 16.23 -4.25 -12.35
C THR A 151 17.71 -4.63 -12.46
N ASN A 152 18.14 -5.67 -11.74
CA ASN A 152 19.51 -6.16 -11.81
C ASN A 152 19.86 -6.82 -13.16
N LEU A 153 18.93 -7.53 -13.76
CA LEU A 153 19.17 -8.29 -15.01
C LEU A 153 18.96 -7.44 -16.27
N TYR A 154 17.94 -6.61 -16.30
CA TYR A 154 17.46 -5.95 -17.54
C TYR A 154 17.19 -4.45 -17.37
N GLY A 155 17.35 -3.90 -16.15
CA GLY A 155 17.02 -2.52 -15.83
C GLY A 155 15.59 -2.30 -15.37
N TRP A 156 15.38 -1.21 -14.61
CA TRP A 156 14.10 -0.92 -13.95
C TRP A 156 12.93 -0.66 -14.92
N ARG A 157 13.22 -0.14 -16.10
CA ARG A 157 12.20 0.09 -17.14
C ARG A 157 11.54 -1.20 -17.59
N ILE A 158 12.35 -2.23 -17.78
CA ILE A 158 11.88 -3.58 -18.15
C ILE A 158 11.08 -4.21 -17.00
N ALA A 159 11.46 -3.94 -15.74
CA ALA A 159 10.69 -4.43 -14.60
C ALA A 159 9.23 -3.92 -14.64
N TYR A 160 9.02 -2.63 -14.87
CA TYR A 160 7.67 -2.08 -15.02
C TYR A 160 6.96 -2.60 -16.27
N LEU A 161 7.64 -2.63 -17.42
CA LEU A 161 7.04 -3.07 -18.68
C LEU A 161 6.51 -4.49 -18.59
N PHE A 162 7.33 -5.45 -18.18
CA PHE A 162 6.92 -6.85 -18.15
C PHE A 162 5.80 -7.10 -17.15
N LEU A 163 5.86 -6.51 -15.96
CA LEU A 163 4.79 -6.66 -15.00
C LEU A 163 3.50 -5.99 -15.48
N GLY A 164 3.60 -4.83 -16.14
CA GLY A 164 2.44 -4.15 -16.73
C GLY A 164 1.77 -4.94 -17.86
N LEU A 165 2.53 -5.71 -18.64
CA LEU A 165 1.96 -6.60 -19.67
C LEU A 165 1.05 -7.68 -19.08
N PHE A 166 1.24 -8.09 -17.82
CA PHE A 166 0.31 -9.01 -17.14
C PHE A 166 -1.09 -8.42 -16.96
N ALA A 167 -1.27 -7.09 -17.06
CA ALA A 167 -2.59 -6.46 -17.07
C ALA A 167 -3.46 -6.94 -18.26
N ILE A 168 -2.85 -7.41 -19.34
CA ILE A 168 -3.55 -8.02 -20.49
C ILE A 168 -4.34 -9.25 -20.03
N PHE A 169 -3.80 -10.10 -19.16
CA PHE A 169 -4.53 -11.24 -18.59
C PHE A 169 -5.75 -10.79 -17.78
N GLY A 170 -5.62 -9.66 -17.05
CA GLY A 170 -6.74 -9.03 -16.38
C GLY A 170 -7.83 -8.57 -17.36
N LEU A 171 -7.47 -7.92 -18.46
CA LEU A 171 -8.41 -7.51 -19.52
C LEU A 171 -9.10 -8.73 -20.17
N ILE A 172 -8.33 -9.77 -20.50
CA ILE A 172 -8.89 -11.00 -21.08
C ILE A 172 -9.89 -11.66 -20.11
N SER A 173 -9.55 -11.69 -18.82
CA SER A 173 -10.44 -12.24 -17.80
C SER A 173 -11.78 -11.51 -17.68
N LEU A 174 -11.81 -10.18 -17.98
CA LEU A 174 -13.01 -9.37 -17.98
C LEU A 174 -13.96 -9.62 -19.17
N ILE A 175 -13.50 -10.28 -20.23
CA ILE A 175 -14.35 -10.53 -21.43
C ILE A 175 -15.59 -11.33 -21.03
N LYS A 176 -15.44 -12.36 -20.23
CA LYS A 176 -16.52 -13.26 -19.75
C LYS A 176 -17.19 -12.77 -18.46
N TYR A 177 -16.79 -11.64 -17.94
CA TYR A 177 -17.40 -11.09 -16.73
C TYR A 177 -18.72 -10.39 -17.07
N ASN A 178 -19.81 -10.92 -16.58
CA ASN A 178 -21.13 -10.32 -16.63
C ASN A 178 -21.39 -9.67 -15.26
N GLY A 179 -20.94 -8.43 -15.11
CA GLY A 179 -21.26 -7.64 -13.91
C GLY A 179 -22.74 -7.31 -13.84
N ASP A 180 -23.25 -7.08 -12.64
CA ASP A 180 -24.59 -6.55 -12.48
C ASP A 180 -24.67 -5.16 -13.15
N GLU A 181 -25.45 -5.05 -14.23
CA GLU A 181 -25.86 -3.77 -14.79
C GLU A 181 -26.82 -3.08 -13.80
N LYS A 182 -26.27 -2.62 -12.67
CA LYS A 182 -27.08 -1.88 -11.71
C LYS A 182 -27.35 -0.47 -12.19
N LYS A 183 -28.62 -0.07 -12.04
CA LYS A 183 -29.15 1.26 -12.28
C LYS A 183 -28.17 2.34 -11.84
N ILE A 184 -27.81 3.19 -12.79
CA ILE A 184 -27.16 4.48 -12.58
C ILE A 184 -27.89 5.19 -11.43
N LEU A 185 -27.20 5.41 -10.31
CA LEU A 185 -27.73 6.22 -9.22
C LEU A 185 -27.86 7.66 -9.73
N THR A 186 -29.09 8.12 -9.93
CA THR A 186 -29.39 9.45 -10.50
C THR A 186 -29.19 10.59 -9.50
N ASN A 187 -28.98 10.31 -8.20
CA ASN A 187 -28.83 11.32 -7.17
C ASN A 187 -27.46 11.25 -6.49
N PHE A 188 -26.58 12.16 -6.89
CA PHE A 188 -25.23 12.33 -6.37
C PHE A 188 -25.27 13.27 -5.15
N ASN A 189 -25.45 12.73 -3.95
CA ASN A 189 -25.43 13.54 -2.73
C ASN A 189 -24.23 13.13 -1.85
N ILE A 190 -23.07 13.78 -2.08
CA ILE A 190 -21.80 13.50 -1.35
C ILE A 190 -21.74 14.34 -0.04
N ARG A 191 -22.81 14.44 0.70
CA ARG A 191 -22.70 15.02 2.05
C ARG A 191 -22.29 13.93 3.03
N VAL A 192 -21.00 13.68 3.16
CA VAL A 192 -20.45 12.78 4.17
C VAL A 192 -20.24 13.56 5.46
N LYS A 193 -21.06 13.29 6.49
CA LYS A 193 -20.78 13.77 7.84
C LYS A 193 -20.04 12.67 8.59
N PHE A 194 -18.85 12.98 9.08
CA PHE A 194 -18.06 12.07 9.90
C PHE A 194 -18.35 12.31 11.38
N SER A 195 -18.45 11.23 12.17
CA SER A 195 -18.47 11.29 13.62
C SER A 195 -17.08 11.65 14.16
N SER A 196 -17.01 12.16 15.40
CA SER A 196 -15.73 12.46 16.05
C SER A 196 -14.83 11.23 16.14
N ALA A 197 -15.40 10.05 16.39
CA ALA A 197 -14.64 8.80 16.43
C ALA A 197 -14.06 8.44 15.05
N GLN A 198 -14.82 8.59 13.97
CA GLN A 198 -14.33 8.35 12.60
C GLN A 198 -13.20 9.31 12.24
N ILE A 199 -13.36 10.61 12.53
CA ILE A 199 -12.30 11.61 12.29
C ILE A 199 -11.03 11.23 13.05
N LEU A 200 -11.15 10.83 14.32
CA LEU A 200 -10.01 10.46 15.14
C LEU A 200 -9.29 9.21 14.60
N ILE A 201 -10.04 8.18 14.15
CA ILE A 201 -9.46 6.99 13.51
C ILE A 201 -8.72 7.38 12.21
N ILE A 202 -9.27 8.28 11.40
CA ILE A 202 -8.63 8.75 10.17
C ILE A 202 -7.33 9.51 10.48
N ILE A 203 -7.32 10.36 11.50
CA ILE A 203 -6.11 11.07 11.93
C ILE A 203 -5.05 10.09 12.43
N ILE A 204 -5.41 9.13 13.26
CA ILE A 204 -4.50 8.09 13.75
C ILE A 204 -3.92 7.28 12.58
N ALA A 205 -4.77 6.86 11.63
CA ALA A 205 -4.35 6.13 10.44
C ALA A 205 -3.42 6.95 9.54
N SER A 206 -3.63 8.28 9.46
CA SER A 206 -2.75 9.20 8.71
C SER A 206 -1.38 9.33 9.36
N LEU A 207 -1.34 9.48 10.68
CA LEU A 207 -0.09 9.55 11.45
C LEU A 207 0.68 8.22 11.37
N TRP A 208 -0.02 7.09 11.51
CA TRP A 208 0.57 5.77 11.30
C TRP A 208 1.07 5.61 9.86
N GLY A 209 0.31 6.10 8.89
CA GLY A 209 0.67 6.09 7.47
C GLY A 209 1.99 6.80 7.17
N LEU A 210 2.28 7.91 7.86
CA LEU A 210 3.56 8.61 7.75
C LEU A 210 4.74 7.69 8.16
N ALA A 211 4.61 6.98 9.27
CA ALA A 211 5.65 6.05 9.72
C ALA A 211 5.74 4.81 8.81
N HIS A 212 4.59 4.26 8.39
CA HIS A 212 4.50 3.08 7.51
C HIS A 212 5.14 3.32 6.14
N HIS A 213 4.72 4.37 5.45
CA HIS A 213 5.27 4.68 4.12
C HIS A 213 6.72 5.16 4.21
N GLY A 214 7.09 5.90 5.27
CA GLY A 214 8.49 6.26 5.53
C GLY A 214 9.38 5.03 5.70
N LEU A 215 8.90 4.00 6.40
CA LEU A 215 9.60 2.73 6.54
C LEU A 215 9.80 2.05 5.18
N PHE A 216 8.71 1.75 4.47
CA PHE A 216 8.79 0.88 3.29
C PHE A 216 9.37 1.54 2.04
N ASN A 217 9.25 2.87 1.91
CA ASN A 217 9.85 3.59 0.80
C ASN A 217 11.38 3.57 0.83
N PHE A 218 11.98 3.66 2.03
CA PHE A 218 13.44 3.73 2.18
C PHE A 218 14.07 2.42 2.65
N LEU A 219 13.30 1.39 2.96
CA LEU A 219 13.82 0.11 3.47
C LEU A 219 14.80 -0.58 2.50
N PRO A 220 14.52 -0.72 1.18
CA PRO A 220 15.49 -1.30 0.26
C PRO A 220 16.76 -0.46 0.14
N TYR A 221 16.61 0.87 0.13
CA TYR A 221 17.74 1.78 0.08
C TYR A 221 18.64 1.63 1.32
N TYR A 222 18.02 1.49 2.50
CA TYR A 222 18.75 1.27 3.75
C TYR A 222 19.42 -0.11 3.78
N PHE A 223 18.75 -1.16 3.39
CA PHE A 223 19.32 -2.51 3.35
C PHE A 223 20.54 -2.62 2.42
N LYS A 224 20.55 -1.88 1.33
CA LYS A 224 21.69 -1.86 0.37
C LYS A 224 23.03 -1.61 1.07
N ASP A 225 23.04 -0.71 2.05
CA ASP A 225 24.26 -0.28 2.73
C ASP A 225 24.43 -0.91 4.12
N ALA A 226 23.32 -1.09 4.87
CA ALA A 226 23.34 -1.58 6.25
C ALA A 226 23.51 -3.11 6.37
N VAL A 227 23.20 -3.86 5.30
CA VAL A 227 23.32 -5.33 5.29
C VAL A 227 24.28 -5.76 4.18
N LYS A 228 25.47 -6.17 4.59
CA LYS A 228 26.44 -6.74 3.64
C LYS A 228 25.97 -8.13 3.20
N THR A 229 25.68 -8.28 1.91
CA THR A 229 25.33 -9.55 1.28
C THR A 229 26.40 -9.97 0.28
N SER A 230 26.53 -11.28 0.02
CA SER A 230 27.44 -11.81 -1.03
C SER A 230 26.89 -11.65 -2.46
N ILE A 231 25.64 -11.19 -2.58
CA ILE A 231 24.95 -10.96 -3.86
C ILE A 231 24.90 -9.47 -4.17
N ASN A 232 24.51 -9.15 -5.40
CA ASN A 232 24.34 -7.75 -5.82
C ASN A 232 23.47 -6.98 -4.80
N PRO A 233 23.92 -5.76 -4.35
CA PRO A 233 23.23 -5.00 -3.32
C PRO A 233 21.76 -4.66 -3.65
N ILE A 234 21.43 -4.41 -4.92
CA ILE A 234 20.06 -4.13 -5.36
C ILE A 234 19.20 -5.39 -5.18
N LEU A 235 19.70 -6.54 -5.65
CA LEU A 235 19.02 -7.81 -5.53
C LEU A 235 18.84 -8.20 -4.06
N GLY A 236 19.90 -8.06 -3.25
CA GLY A 236 19.86 -8.35 -1.82
C GLY A 236 18.84 -7.51 -1.07
N SER A 237 18.81 -6.21 -1.32
CA SER A 237 17.88 -5.28 -0.67
C SER A 237 16.41 -5.57 -1.02
N GLY A 238 16.13 -5.94 -2.27
CA GLY A 238 14.77 -6.30 -2.69
C GLY A 238 14.30 -7.63 -2.09
N ILE A 239 15.17 -8.65 -2.02
CA ILE A 239 14.88 -9.94 -1.38
C ILE A 239 14.60 -9.74 0.11
N LEU A 240 15.44 -8.98 0.82
CA LEU A 240 15.24 -8.69 2.24
C LEU A 240 13.95 -7.91 2.51
N THR A 241 13.65 -6.93 1.67
CA THR A 241 12.38 -6.18 1.77
C THR A 241 11.18 -7.08 1.52
N GLY A 242 11.23 -7.93 0.50
CA GLY A 242 10.20 -8.92 0.25
C GLY A 242 10.01 -9.90 1.42
N PHE A 243 11.10 -10.32 2.05
CA PHE A 243 11.05 -11.17 3.25
C PHE A 243 10.33 -10.46 4.43
N VAL A 244 10.66 -9.19 4.69
CA VAL A 244 9.96 -8.39 5.71
C VAL A 244 8.46 -8.29 5.41
N LEU A 245 8.08 -8.10 4.14
CA LEU A 245 6.68 -8.03 3.72
C LEU A 245 5.96 -9.38 3.83
N ILE A 246 6.65 -10.50 3.59
CA ILE A 246 6.10 -11.85 3.84
C ILE A 246 5.79 -12.02 5.34
N LEU A 247 6.69 -11.62 6.22
CA LEU A 247 6.42 -11.63 7.67
C LEU A 247 5.25 -10.71 8.04
N GLY A 248 5.09 -9.60 7.32
CA GLY A 248 3.92 -8.72 7.44
C GLY A 248 2.59 -9.43 7.14
N VAL A 249 2.55 -10.35 6.16
CA VAL A 249 1.35 -11.17 5.88
C VAL A 249 0.91 -11.97 7.11
N PHE A 250 1.87 -12.63 7.77
CA PHE A 250 1.58 -13.35 9.02
C PHE A 250 1.13 -12.39 10.13
N GLY A 251 1.76 -11.21 10.22
CA GLY A 251 1.33 -10.15 11.13
C GLY A 251 -0.11 -9.72 10.89
N GLN A 252 -0.52 -9.51 9.64
CA GLN A 252 -1.88 -9.16 9.28
C GLN A 252 -2.89 -10.22 9.72
N LEU A 253 -2.60 -11.50 9.49
CA LEU A 253 -3.46 -12.60 9.94
C LEU A 253 -3.55 -12.65 11.47
N PHE A 254 -2.42 -12.52 12.16
CA PHE A 254 -2.36 -12.53 13.62
C PHE A 254 -3.09 -11.33 14.23
N GLY A 255 -2.94 -10.13 13.65
CA GLY A 255 -3.68 -8.93 14.05
C GLY A 255 -5.19 -9.10 13.93
N GLY A 256 -5.67 -9.75 12.86
CA GLY A 256 -7.08 -10.12 12.71
C GLY A 256 -7.58 -11.02 13.84
N VAL A 257 -6.82 -12.07 14.19
CA VAL A 257 -7.16 -12.99 15.30
C VAL A 257 -7.14 -12.27 16.65
N LEU A 258 -6.13 -11.43 16.92
CA LEU A 258 -6.08 -10.65 18.17
C LEU A 258 -7.27 -9.71 18.30
N GLY A 259 -7.68 -9.05 17.20
CA GLY A 259 -8.83 -8.16 17.17
C GLY A 259 -10.18 -8.85 17.42
N THR A 260 -10.27 -10.18 17.27
CA THR A 260 -11.46 -10.96 17.64
C THR A 260 -11.42 -11.50 19.07
N LYS A 261 -10.22 -11.84 19.58
CA LYS A 261 -10.04 -12.43 20.91
C LYS A 261 -9.99 -11.41 22.05
N PHE A 262 -9.51 -10.20 21.76
CA PHE A 262 -9.31 -9.15 22.75
C PHE A 262 -10.05 -7.87 22.37
N LYS A 263 -10.16 -6.92 23.32
CA LYS A 263 -10.74 -5.60 23.04
C LYS A 263 -9.93 -4.88 21.97
N ARG A 264 -10.49 -4.72 20.76
CA ARG A 264 -9.82 -4.13 19.57
C ARG A 264 -9.10 -2.83 19.86
N LYS A 265 -9.73 -1.95 20.64
CA LYS A 265 -9.17 -0.65 21.02
C LYS A 265 -7.88 -0.75 21.85
N ASN A 266 -7.72 -1.79 22.69
CA ASN A 266 -6.50 -2.02 23.44
C ASN A 266 -5.39 -2.57 22.52
N ILE A 267 -5.73 -3.50 21.63
CA ILE A 267 -4.79 -4.04 20.63
C ILE A 267 -4.34 -2.94 19.66
N TYR A 268 -5.24 -2.00 19.31
CA TYR A 268 -4.91 -0.85 18.46
C TYR A 268 -3.80 0.01 19.07
N ILE A 269 -3.94 0.39 20.36
CA ILE A 269 -2.90 1.12 21.11
C ILE A 269 -1.59 0.32 21.16
N LEU A 270 -1.68 -0.96 21.49
CA LEU A 270 -0.52 -1.84 21.61
C LEU A 270 0.27 -1.93 20.29
N VAL A 271 -0.43 -2.17 19.18
CA VAL A 271 0.19 -2.33 17.86
C VAL A 271 0.87 -1.03 17.42
N ILE A 272 0.23 0.13 17.58
CA ILE A 272 0.86 1.42 17.25
C ILE A 272 2.09 1.64 18.13
N GLY A 273 1.97 1.41 19.45
CA GLY A 273 3.06 1.61 20.41
C GLY A 273 4.26 0.70 20.17
N LEU A 274 4.03 -0.58 19.83
CA LEU A 274 5.10 -1.53 19.57
C LEU A 274 5.94 -1.19 18.31
N ASN A 275 5.42 -0.44 17.35
CA ASN A 275 6.25 0.02 16.23
C ASN A 275 7.37 0.97 16.68
N ILE A 276 7.16 1.75 17.76
CA ILE A 276 8.12 2.77 18.22
C ILE A 276 9.49 2.17 18.57
N PRO A 277 9.63 1.19 19.50
CA PRO A 277 10.94 0.67 19.87
C PRO A 277 11.66 0.01 18.68
N PHE A 278 10.97 -0.68 17.80
CA PHE A 278 11.59 -1.32 16.64
C PHE A 278 12.09 -0.30 15.62
N LEU A 279 11.34 0.77 15.33
CA LEU A 279 11.80 1.86 14.47
C LEU A 279 13.00 2.61 15.07
N LEU A 280 13.01 2.83 16.39
CA LEU A 280 14.17 3.40 17.07
C LEU A 280 15.39 2.50 16.90
N MET A 281 15.26 1.20 17.13
CA MET A 281 16.36 0.24 17.02
C MET A 281 16.94 0.15 15.61
N MET A 282 16.15 0.37 14.55
CA MET A 282 16.64 0.29 13.18
C MET A 282 17.78 1.26 12.91
N GLY A 283 17.73 2.48 13.42
CA GLY A 283 18.73 3.52 13.16
C GLY A 283 20.13 3.21 13.74
N PHE A 284 20.22 2.27 14.67
CA PHE A 284 21.43 1.96 15.42
C PHE A 284 21.97 0.54 15.19
N ASN A 285 21.35 -0.24 14.31
CA ASN A 285 21.71 -1.64 14.08
C ASN A 285 22.00 -1.91 12.60
N SER A 286 22.77 -2.96 12.35
CA SER A 286 23.17 -3.41 11.01
C SER A 286 23.23 -4.94 10.94
N GLY A 287 23.48 -5.49 9.75
CA GLY A 287 23.67 -6.93 9.54
C GLY A 287 22.45 -7.77 9.95
N LEU A 288 22.71 -8.94 10.54
CA LEU A 288 21.66 -9.91 10.91
C LEU A 288 20.67 -9.34 11.94
N LEU A 289 21.15 -8.57 12.92
CA LEU A 289 20.28 -7.98 13.93
C LEU A 289 19.27 -7.01 13.32
N LEU A 290 19.68 -6.20 12.34
CA LEU A 290 18.79 -5.35 11.60
C LEU A 290 17.71 -6.16 10.86
N ILE A 291 18.06 -7.29 10.24
CA ILE A 291 17.10 -8.15 9.54
C ILE A 291 16.05 -8.70 10.53
N ILE A 292 16.47 -9.11 11.71
CA ILE A 292 15.55 -9.60 12.76
C ILE A 292 14.61 -8.47 13.23
N ILE A 293 15.16 -7.29 13.52
CA ILE A 293 14.39 -6.12 13.96
C ILE A 293 13.36 -5.74 12.92
N THR A 294 13.76 -5.63 11.66
CA THR A 294 12.86 -5.24 10.56
C THR A 294 11.82 -6.31 10.24
N GLY A 295 12.17 -7.58 10.36
CA GLY A 295 11.24 -8.70 10.22
C GLY A 295 10.13 -8.66 11.28
N LEU A 296 10.49 -8.48 12.55
CA LEU A 296 9.52 -8.32 13.64
C LEU A 296 8.70 -7.04 13.47
N LEU A 297 9.33 -5.94 13.10
CA LEU A 297 8.64 -4.68 12.81
C LEU A 297 7.64 -4.86 11.66
N GLY A 298 8.00 -5.55 10.57
CA GLY A 298 7.09 -5.85 9.47
C GLY A 298 5.86 -6.61 9.95
N ALA A 299 6.04 -7.67 10.76
CA ALA A 299 4.92 -8.41 11.33
C ALA A 299 4.02 -7.51 12.20
N ILE A 300 4.58 -6.72 13.11
CA ILE A 300 3.81 -5.82 14.00
C ILE A 300 3.10 -4.73 13.19
N ASN A 301 3.79 -4.14 12.23
CA ASN A 301 3.27 -3.04 11.42
C ASN A 301 2.00 -3.44 10.65
N PHE A 302 1.98 -4.62 10.03
CA PHE A 302 0.83 -5.10 9.28
C PHE A 302 -0.36 -5.56 10.13
N MET A 303 -0.20 -5.75 11.45
CA MET A 303 -1.34 -5.97 12.36
C MET A 303 -2.28 -4.75 12.40
N PHE A 304 -1.79 -3.55 12.11
CA PHE A 304 -2.57 -2.32 12.20
C PHE A 304 -3.81 -2.34 11.30
N GLN A 305 -3.66 -2.73 10.04
CA GLN A 305 -4.71 -2.60 9.03
C GLN A 305 -6.02 -3.33 9.38
N PRO A 306 -6.02 -4.64 9.74
CA PRO A 306 -7.26 -5.34 10.08
C PRO A 306 -7.92 -4.77 11.33
N ILE A 307 -7.15 -4.29 12.30
CA ILE A 307 -7.66 -3.71 13.55
C ILE A 307 -8.27 -2.34 13.28
N ASN A 308 -7.58 -1.47 12.53
CA ASN A 308 -8.05 -0.16 12.13
C ASN A 308 -9.37 -0.24 11.33
N ASN A 309 -9.41 -1.13 10.34
CA ASN A 309 -10.60 -1.32 9.52
C ASN A 309 -11.80 -1.85 10.34
N SER A 310 -11.54 -2.75 11.28
CA SER A 310 -12.58 -3.26 12.17
C SER A 310 -13.12 -2.19 13.13
N LEU A 311 -12.23 -1.35 13.71
CA LEU A 311 -12.65 -0.23 14.55
C LEU A 311 -13.47 0.81 13.77
N LEU A 312 -13.05 1.10 12.53
CA LEU A 312 -13.79 2.01 11.66
C LEU A 312 -15.18 1.45 11.31
N ALA A 313 -15.28 0.11 11.09
CA ALA A 313 -16.56 -0.55 10.90
C ALA A 313 -17.47 -0.48 12.12
N ASP A 314 -16.91 -0.63 13.33
CA ASP A 314 -17.68 -0.59 14.58
C ASP A 314 -18.37 0.77 14.82
N VAL A 315 -17.78 1.86 14.28
CA VAL A 315 -18.31 3.23 14.44
C VAL A 315 -18.97 3.76 13.16
N THR A 316 -19.29 2.87 12.21
CA THR A 316 -19.86 3.27 10.90
C THR A 316 -21.06 2.42 10.56
N ASP A 317 -22.17 3.07 10.21
CA ASP A 317 -23.38 2.40 9.72
C ASP A 317 -23.09 1.58 8.46
N ASN A 318 -23.74 0.43 8.30
CA ASN A 318 -23.47 -0.54 7.24
C ASN A 318 -23.57 0.05 5.83
N ASP A 319 -24.56 0.91 5.60
CA ASP A 319 -24.85 1.57 4.33
C ASP A 319 -23.80 2.62 3.93
N ARG A 320 -23.01 3.12 4.90
CA ARG A 320 -22.00 4.16 4.71
C ARG A 320 -20.56 3.65 4.76
N ARG A 321 -20.34 2.38 5.08
CA ARG A 321 -18.99 1.80 5.24
C ARG A 321 -18.11 1.98 4.01
N GLY A 322 -18.62 1.74 2.82
CA GLY A 322 -17.85 1.89 1.58
C GLY A 322 -17.30 3.31 1.42
N THR A 323 -18.14 4.31 1.60
CA THR A 323 -17.74 5.73 1.52
C THR A 323 -16.72 6.09 2.60
N VAL A 324 -16.97 5.71 3.86
CA VAL A 324 -16.07 6.03 4.98
C VAL A 324 -14.71 5.34 4.82
N TYR A 325 -14.67 4.08 4.36
CA TYR A 325 -13.41 3.40 4.04
C TYR A 325 -12.64 4.08 2.91
N GLY A 326 -13.33 4.47 1.82
CA GLY A 326 -12.72 5.17 0.70
C GLY A 326 -12.06 6.48 1.13
N PHE A 327 -12.77 7.30 1.90
CA PHE A 327 -12.22 8.55 2.45
C PHE A 327 -11.09 8.29 3.45
N SER A 328 -11.26 7.33 4.36
CA SER A 328 -10.24 6.99 5.35
C SER A 328 -8.93 6.56 4.67
N THR A 329 -9.01 5.62 3.73
CA THR A 329 -7.83 5.15 2.99
C THR A 329 -7.23 6.26 2.13
N GLY A 330 -8.07 7.00 1.40
CA GLY A 330 -7.63 8.10 0.54
C GLY A 330 -6.88 9.18 1.29
N ILE A 331 -7.45 9.67 2.42
CA ILE A 331 -6.82 10.69 3.27
C ILE A 331 -5.55 10.15 3.92
N SER A 332 -5.60 8.95 4.50
CA SER A 332 -4.46 8.37 5.21
C SER A 332 -3.27 8.10 4.27
N PHE A 333 -3.51 7.63 3.04
CA PHE A 333 -2.46 7.44 2.05
C PHE A 333 -1.93 8.76 1.53
N SER A 334 -2.79 9.74 1.24
CA SER A 334 -2.35 11.06 0.78
C SER A 334 -1.50 11.79 1.83
N ILE A 335 -1.89 11.76 3.11
CA ILE A 335 -1.08 12.33 4.20
C ILE A 335 0.16 11.48 4.43
N GLY A 336 0.01 10.15 4.50
CA GLY A 336 1.11 9.21 4.71
C GLY A 336 2.20 9.30 3.64
N SER A 337 1.84 9.65 2.41
CA SER A 337 2.78 9.82 1.30
C SER A 337 3.83 10.90 1.55
N LEU A 338 3.50 11.94 2.33
CA LEU A 338 4.43 13.03 2.67
C LEU A 338 5.69 12.52 3.38
N SER A 339 5.64 11.32 3.97
CA SER A 339 6.82 10.67 4.54
C SER A 339 7.94 10.43 3.51
N GLY A 340 7.62 10.35 2.23
CA GLY A 340 8.63 10.28 1.17
C GLY A 340 9.50 11.53 1.15
N ILE A 341 8.90 12.71 1.03
CA ILE A 341 9.63 14.00 1.06
C ILE A 341 10.31 14.20 2.42
N ILE A 342 9.59 13.95 3.52
CA ILE A 342 10.15 14.11 4.88
C ILE A 342 11.35 13.18 5.07
N GLY A 343 11.23 11.90 4.70
CA GLY A 343 12.31 10.93 4.83
C GLY A 343 13.51 11.27 3.93
N GLY A 344 13.24 11.67 2.68
CA GLY A 344 14.30 12.11 1.77
C GLY A 344 15.08 13.32 2.31
N TYR A 345 14.36 14.34 2.78
CA TYR A 345 14.97 15.52 3.41
C TYR A 345 15.83 15.17 4.64
N LEU A 346 15.31 14.30 5.50
CA LEU A 346 16.06 13.84 6.68
C LEU A 346 17.29 13.03 6.28
N GLY A 347 17.19 12.21 5.25
CA GLY A 347 18.28 11.43 4.71
C GLY A 347 19.41 12.28 4.14
N ASP A 348 19.08 13.39 3.45
CA ASP A 348 20.07 14.33 2.91
C ASP A 348 20.79 15.13 4.01
N ILE A 349 20.06 15.52 5.08
CA ILE A 349 20.67 16.35 6.14
C ILE A 349 21.46 15.51 7.15
N PHE A 350 20.89 14.38 7.59
CA PHE A 350 21.51 13.58 8.66
C PHE A 350 22.18 12.33 8.14
N SER A 351 21.44 11.39 7.67
CA SER A 351 21.75 10.17 6.90
C SER A 351 20.50 9.28 6.86
N ILE A 352 20.52 8.28 5.99
CA ILE A 352 19.42 7.31 5.82
C ILE A 352 19.02 6.61 7.13
N ASN A 353 19.97 6.38 8.04
CA ASN A 353 19.75 5.69 9.32
C ASN A 353 18.76 6.43 10.23
N TYR A 354 18.76 7.78 10.20
CA TYR A 354 17.93 8.60 11.08
C TYR A 354 16.49 8.72 10.61
N ILE A 355 16.17 8.34 9.37
CA ILE A 355 14.79 8.36 8.86
C ILE A 355 13.88 7.55 9.79
N PHE A 356 14.26 6.31 10.13
CA PHE A 356 13.41 5.38 10.86
C PHE A 356 13.16 5.83 12.32
N PRO A 357 14.17 6.17 13.12
CA PRO A 357 13.96 6.73 14.46
C PRO A 357 13.08 7.99 14.44
N ILE A 358 13.28 8.90 13.50
CA ILE A 358 12.54 10.17 13.43
C ILE A 358 11.07 9.92 13.05
N MET A 359 10.75 8.89 12.25
CA MET A 359 9.36 8.54 11.94
C MET A 359 8.53 8.19 13.19
N THR A 360 9.17 7.86 14.32
CA THR A 360 8.46 7.61 15.59
C THR A 360 7.75 8.86 16.13
N ILE A 361 8.17 10.07 15.72
CA ILE A 361 7.52 11.33 16.10
C ILE A 361 6.04 11.36 15.70
N PHE A 362 5.66 10.67 14.64
CA PHE A 362 4.29 10.56 14.19
C PHE A 362 3.50 9.50 14.97
N LEU A 363 4.18 8.47 15.49
CA LEU A 363 3.53 7.40 16.24
C LEU A 363 3.21 7.81 17.69
N ILE A 364 3.99 8.71 18.29
CA ILE A 364 3.74 9.20 19.65
C ILE A 364 2.35 9.85 19.74
N PRO A 365 1.99 10.87 18.93
CA PRO A 365 0.65 11.43 18.95
C PRO A 365 -0.42 10.39 18.50
N ALA A 366 -0.10 9.45 17.60
CA ALA A 366 -1.03 8.39 17.23
C ALA A 366 -1.39 7.50 18.43
N VAL A 367 -0.43 7.16 19.30
CA VAL A 367 -0.69 6.43 20.56
C VAL A 367 -1.57 7.27 21.50
N ILE A 368 -1.24 8.54 21.71
CA ILE A 368 -2.02 9.44 22.58
C ILE A 368 -3.47 9.53 22.09
N LEU A 369 -3.68 9.77 20.80
CA LEU A 369 -5.01 9.85 20.20
C LEU A 369 -5.75 8.51 20.27
N SER A 370 -5.06 7.38 20.15
CA SER A 370 -5.68 6.06 20.31
C SER A 370 -6.13 5.78 21.76
N ILE A 371 -5.42 6.32 22.76
CA ILE A 371 -5.85 6.28 24.17
C ILE A 371 -7.11 7.15 24.38
N ILE A 372 -7.16 8.32 23.75
CA ILE A 372 -8.36 9.19 23.79
C ILE A 372 -9.54 8.46 23.13
N LEU A 373 -9.34 7.89 21.93
CA LEU A 373 -10.35 7.10 21.23
C LEU A 373 -10.88 5.94 22.09
N ASN A 374 -9.97 5.25 22.82
CA ASN A 374 -10.35 4.14 23.72
C ASN A 374 -11.32 4.58 24.84
N LYS A 375 -11.21 5.82 25.30
CA LYS A 375 -12.11 6.38 26.33
C LYS A 375 -13.45 6.86 25.75
N MET A 376 -13.49 7.18 24.46
CA MET A 376 -14.71 7.61 23.76
C MET A 376 -15.60 6.46 23.36
N LEU A 377 -15.00 5.28 23.05
CA LEU A 377 -15.69 4.04 22.67
C LEU A 377 -15.88 3.11 23.86
#